data_934a8aa6ec963dbf4d152c86236eb7da
#
_entry.id   934a8aa6ec963dbf4d152c86236eb7da
#
_cell.length_a   1.000
_cell.length_b   1.000
_cell.length_c   1.000
_cell.angle_alpha   90.00
_cell.angle_beta   90.00
_cell.angle_gamma   90.00
#
_symmetry.space_group_name_H-M   'P 1'
#
loop_
_entity.id
_entity.type
_entity.pdbx_description
1 polymer ?
#
loop_
_entity_poly.entity_id
_entity_poly.type
_entity_poly.pdbx_seq_one_letter_code
_entity_poly.pdbx_strand_id
1 'polypeptide(L)'
;MLALLVFASSISASSPDWDQIAKAFPESLGTYRRVTAPRLDDQNPDSVGFRAAADYSAPGAGRITVNVSWAELDGRAYEMLSAAARSMRDKTPVAIGSNIGTAGFASPDMVAFFKGANFVQLSKANPRTNSNDLLSLAIQLAEKLDRGEGEIPVLLKHLPNWEQAHQTAVYLNRFSSLESIAKDGVLSAVKSEGDADAVLASYDPMRLLIIEFNTPQRSVENDQRIVARIQELWKLGQPAPSAYKRVGNYSVFVFDAPNDQAAKQLIDQVHYEQVVSWLGENPNILKEAQKHYVQTTLGVLVAVLKASGFALIACFGTGALIGALLFTRRRAQQRAVEAFSDAGGMLRLNLDEMTPQTNPARLLGPNSST
;
A
#
# COMPACT_ATOMS: atom_id res chain seq x y z
N MET A 1 -14.46 -38.51 -26.92
CA MET A 1 -14.07 -38.61 -25.52
C MET A 1 -12.71 -37.92 -25.39
N LEU A 2 -12.72 -36.61 -25.08
CA LEU A 2 -11.51 -35.78 -24.96
C LEU A 2 -11.27 -35.55 -23.47
N ALA A 3 -10.21 -36.20 -22.95
CA ALA A 3 -9.82 -36.04 -21.55
C ALA A 3 -9.10 -34.69 -21.40
N LEU A 4 -9.73 -33.77 -20.69
CA LEU A 4 -9.13 -32.49 -20.26
C LEU A 4 -8.21 -32.81 -19.07
N LEU A 5 -6.90 -32.87 -19.29
CA LEU A 5 -5.89 -32.90 -18.24
C LEU A 5 -5.81 -31.50 -17.62
N VAL A 6 -6.46 -31.33 -16.49
CA VAL A 6 -6.26 -30.17 -15.61
C VAL A 6 -4.92 -30.35 -14.91
N PHE A 7 -3.89 -29.65 -15.38
CA PHE A 7 -2.65 -29.48 -14.62
C PHE A 7 -2.95 -28.56 -13.42
N ALA A 8 -3.18 -29.17 -12.28
CA ALA A 8 -3.06 -28.46 -11.01
C ALA A 8 -1.55 -28.16 -10.80
N SER A 9 -1.14 -26.95 -11.14
CA SER A 9 0.17 -26.46 -10.76
C SER A 9 0.17 -26.30 -9.24
N SER A 10 0.71 -27.28 -8.53
CA SER A 10 1.11 -27.10 -7.14
C SER A 10 2.23 -26.05 -7.13
N ILE A 11 1.91 -24.83 -6.71
CA ILE A 11 2.90 -23.82 -6.39
C ILE A 11 3.60 -24.31 -5.13
N SER A 12 4.67 -25.09 -5.30
CA SER A 12 5.60 -25.35 -4.22
C SER A 12 6.32 -24.05 -3.92
N ALA A 13 6.26 -23.58 -2.68
CA ALA A 13 7.10 -22.48 -2.22
C ALA A 13 8.55 -22.83 -2.57
N SER A 14 9.13 -22.10 -3.51
CA SER A 14 10.54 -22.27 -3.85
C SER A 14 11.38 -21.78 -2.67
N SER A 15 12.42 -22.54 -2.30
CA SER A 15 13.42 -22.11 -1.31
C SER A 15 13.86 -20.67 -1.63
N PRO A 16 14.04 -19.81 -0.61
CA PRO A 16 14.49 -18.45 -0.85
C PRO A 16 15.83 -18.50 -1.59
N ASP A 17 15.96 -17.67 -2.61
CA ASP A 17 17.21 -17.52 -3.34
C ASP A 17 18.29 -16.95 -2.41
N TRP A 18 19.56 -17.30 -2.67
CA TRP A 18 20.70 -16.79 -1.91
C TRP A 18 20.73 -15.26 -1.84
N ASP A 19 20.29 -14.58 -2.89
CA ASP A 19 20.17 -13.13 -2.92
C ASP A 19 19.11 -12.59 -1.94
N GLN A 20 17.99 -13.28 -1.76
CA GLN A 20 16.97 -12.94 -0.77
C GLN A 20 17.51 -13.13 0.66
N ILE A 21 18.22 -14.23 0.90
CA ILE A 21 18.86 -14.48 2.19
C ILE A 21 19.94 -13.43 2.49
N ALA A 22 20.77 -13.07 1.52
CA ALA A 22 21.78 -12.05 1.68
C ALA A 22 21.20 -10.65 2.00
N LYS A 23 20.08 -10.29 1.34
CA LYS A 23 19.34 -9.05 1.63
C LYS A 23 18.75 -9.06 3.05
N ALA A 24 18.18 -10.18 3.47
CA ALA A 24 17.56 -10.33 4.78
C ALA A 24 18.59 -10.42 5.91
N PHE A 25 19.81 -10.87 5.63
CA PHE A 25 20.89 -11.02 6.62
C PHE A 25 22.17 -10.34 6.15
N PRO A 26 22.22 -9.02 6.05
CA PRO A 26 23.44 -8.31 5.67
C PRO A 26 24.55 -8.55 6.69
N GLU A 27 25.81 -8.36 6.31
CA GLU A 27 26.96 -8.53 7.21
C GLU A 27 26.96 -7.54 8.37
N SER A 28 26.36 -6.36 8.16
CA SER A 28 26.22 -5.33 9.19
C SER A 28 24.85 -4.65 9.11
N LEU A 29 24.32 -4.35 10.28
CA LEU A 29 23.13 -3.55 10.53
C LEU A 29 23.50 -2.43 11.51
N GLY A 30 23.74 -1.24 11.01
CA GLY A 30 24.25 -0.13 11.81
C GLY A 30 25.61 -0.49 12.48
N THR A 31 25.65 -0.42 13.79
CA THR A 31 26.83 -0.78 14.59
C THR A 31 26.95 -2.27 14.87
N TYR A 32 25.91 -3.04 14.60
CA TYR A 32 25.87 -4.49 14.83
C TYR A 32 26.45 -5.25 13.65
N ARG A 33 27.32 -6.23 13.92
CA ARG A 33 27.87 -7.15 12.93
C ARG A 33 27.31 -8.54 13.12
N ARG A 34 27.01 -9.21 12.00
CA ARG A 34 26.58 -10.61 12.01
C ARG A 34 27.70 -11.50 12.55
N VAL A 35 27.38 -12.29 13.59
CA VAL A 35 28.33 -13.22 14.24
C VAL A 35 28.12 -14.66 13.81
N THR A 36 26.92 -15.01 13.30
CA THR A 36 26.64 -16.34 12.81
C THR A 36 26.19 -16.29 11.35
N ALA A 37 26.56 -17.29 10.56
CA ALA A 37 25.96 -17.47 9.24
C ALA A 37 24.44 -17.70 9.41
N PRO A 38 23.58 -17.25 8.45
CA PRO A 38 22.17 -17.53 8.48
C PRO A 38 21.95 -19.06 8.54
N ARG A 39 21.18 -19.50 9.51
CA ARG A 39 20.80 -20.91 9.70
C ARG A 39 19.37 -21.06 9.17
N LEU A 40 19.22 -21.86 8.12
CA LEU A 40 17.91 -22.22 7.57
C LEU A 40 17.27 -23.28 8.49
N ASP A 41 16.00 -23.07 8.81
CA ASP A 41 15.17 -24.02 9.54
C ASP A 41 14.08 -24.54 8.60
N ASP A 42 14.33 -25.73 8.04
CA ASP A 42 13.42 -26.42 7.11
C ASP A 42 12.35 -27.25 7.85
N GLN A 43 12.38 -27.29 9.19
CA GLN A 43 11.68 -28.30 9.98
C GLN A 43 10.35 -27.83 10.56
N ASN A 44 9.65 -26.91 9.95
CA ASN A 44 8.29 -26.62 10.41
C ASN A 44 7.26 -27.18 9.42
N PRO A 45 6.71 -28.39 9.67
CA PRO A 45 5.75 -29.04 8.76
C PRO A 45 4.44 -28.27 8.59
N ASP A 46 4.15 -27.34 9.52
CA ASP A 46 2.95 -26.48 9.48
C ASP A 46 3.18 -25.12 8.81
N SER A 47 4.43 -24.77 8.51
CA SER A 47 4.76 -23.51 7.86
C SER A 47 5.04 -23.72 6.37
N VAL A 48 4.13 -23.28 5.55
CA VAL A 48 4.40 -23.03 4.15
C VAL A 48 5.31 -21.81 4.09
N GLY A 49 6.60 -22.06 3.86
CA GLY A 49 7.62 -21.03 3.81
C GLY A 49 8.92 -21.45 4.50
N PHE A 50 9.96 -20.68 4.25
CA PHE A 50 11.29 -20.90 4.80
C PHE A 50 11.53 -19.96 5.96
N ARG A 51 12.28 -20.39 6.94
CA ARG A 51 12.74 -19.56 8.05
C ARG A 51 14.26 -19.60 8.11
N ALA A 52 14.85 -18.46 8.39
CA ALA A 52 16.27 -18.38 8.74
C ALA A 52 16.49 -17.50 9.94
N ALA A 53 17.58 -17.75 10.66
CA ALA A 53 17.98 -16.99 11.83
C ALA A 53 19.47 -16.67 11.79
N ALA A 54 19.85 -15.48 12.23
CA ALA A 54 21.24 -15.09 12.44
C ALA A 54 21.36 -14.19 13.67
N ASP A 55 22.52 -14.28 14.33
CA ASP A 55 22.86 -13.45 15.48
C ASP A 55 23.74 -12.27 15.06
N TYR A 56 23.47 -11.13 15.67
CA TYR A 56 24.21 -9.89 15.51
C TYR A 56 24.72 -9.41 16.85
N SER A 57 25.93 -8.84 16.90
CA SER A 57 26.48 -8.23 18.12
C SER A 57 27.20 -6.93 17.80
N ALA A 58 27.26 -6.02 18.78
CA ALA A 58 28.05 -4.80 18.72
C ALA A 58 28.92 -4.69 19.97
N PRO A 59 30.12 -4.05 19.87
CA PRO A 59 30.99 -3.80 21.01
C PRO A 59 30.28 -2.99 22.10
N GLY A 60 30.25 -3.52 23.33
CA GLY A 60 29.57 -2.87 24.46
C GLY A 60 28.04 -2.93 24.46
N ALA A 61 27.39 -3.32 23.37
CA ALA A 61 25.96 -3.61 23.26
C ALA A 61 25.75 -5.13 23.30
N GLY A 62 24.53 -5.57 23.55
CA GLY A 62 24.23 -6.99 23.66
C GLY A 62 24.26 -7.73 22.34
N ARG A 63 23.67 -8.92 22.36
CA ARG A 63 23.43 -9.74 21.16
C ARG A 63 21.96 -9.67 20.79
N ILE A 64 21.67 -9.61 19.49
CA ILE A 64 20.33 -9.61 18.90
C ILE A 64 20.24 -10.81 17.98
N THR A 65 19.12 -11.54 18.08
CA THR A 65 18.77 -12.59 17.12
C THR A 65 17.75 -12.04 16.14
N VAL A 66 18.04 -12.15 14.87
CA VAL A 66 17.15 -11.80 13.76
C VAL A 66 16.59 -13.10 13.17
N ASN A 67 15.29 -13.23 13.15
CA ASN A 67 14.56 -14.31 12.47
C ASN A 67 13.79 -13.72 11.30
N VAL A 68 13.90 -14.32 10.14
CA VAL A 68 13.12 -13.98 8.95
C VAL A 68 12.39 -15.22 8.48
N SER A 69 11.11 -15.09 8.23
CA SER A 69 10.28 -16.13 7.64
C SER A 69 9.74 -15.62 6.30
N TRP A 70 9.97 -16.35 5.24
CA TRP A 70 9.44 -16.09 3.90
C TRP A 70 8.14 -16.87 3.75
N ALA A 71 7.05 -16.18 3.60
CA ALA A 71 5.73 -16.76 3.34
C ALA A 71 5.45 -16.81 1.84
N GLU A 72 4.41 -17.52 1.44
CA GLU A 72 3.96 -17.54 0.03
C GLU A 72 3.21 -16.25 -0.33
N LEU A 73 2.49 -15.66 0.63
CA LEU A 73 1.61 -14.51 0.46
C LEU A 73 1.79 -13.51 1.61
N ASP A 74 1.53 -12.24 1.34
CA ASP A 74 1.54 -11.16 2.34
C ASP A 74 0.59 -11.46 3.51
N GLY A 75 -0.61 -11.99 3.25
CA GLY A 75 -1.57 -12.41 4.28
C GLY A 75 -0.99 -13.44 5.25
N ARG A 76 -0.17 -14.37 4.75
CA ARG A 76 0.49 -15.37 5.60
C ARG A 76 1.57 -14.75 6.48
N ALA A 77 2.32 -13.80 5.97
CA ALA A 77 3.29 -13.04 6.77
C ALA A 77 2.59 -12.23 7.87
N TYR A 78 1.42 -11.66 7.57
CA TYR A 78 0.59 -10.98 8.57
C TYR A 78 0.01 -11.95 9.62
N GLU A 79 -0.40 -13.15 9.24
CA GLU A 79 -0.82 -14.20 10.21
C GLU A 79 0.30 -14.49 11.21
N MET A 80 1.54 -14.67 10.73
CA MET A 80 2.71 -14.87 11.61
C MET A 80 2.91 -13.67 12.54
N LEU A 81 2.76 -12.44 12.04
CA LEU A 81 2.86 -11.23 12.85
C LEU A 81 1.77 -11.20 13.94
N SER A 82 0.51 -11.47 13.60
CA SER A 82 -0.60 -11.45 14.55
C SER A 82 -0.45 -12.54 15.62
N ALA A 83 0.06 -13.72 15.24
CA ALA A 83 0.38 -14.80 16.15
C ALA A 83 1.52 -14.43 17.12
N ALA A 84 2.60 -13.83 16.60
CA ALA A 84 3.71 -13.36 17.42
C ALA A 84 3.26 -12.27 18.40
N ALA A 85 2.43 -11.33 17.95
CA ALA A 85 1.90 -10.25 18.76
C ALA A 85 1.10 -10.74 19.99
N ARG A 86 0.45 -11.91 19.93
CA ARG A 86 -0.24 -12.51 21.09
C ARG A 86 0.72 -12.89 22.22
N SER A 87 1.94 -13.29 21.90
CA SER A 87 2.94 -13.69 22.89
C SER A 87 3.74 -12.52 23.43
N MET A 88 3.67 -11.34 22.80
CA MET A 88 4.42 -10.15 23.23
C MET A 88 3.73 -9.49 24.42
N ARG A 89 4.50 -9.30 25.51
CA ARG A 89 4.09 -8.48 26.66
C ARG A 89 4.41 -7.02 26.41
N ASP A 90 3.59 -6.12 26.94
CA ASP A 90 3.78 -4.64 26.85
C ASP A 90 4.07 -4.17 25.42
N LYS A 91 3.35 -4.76 24.46
CA LYS A 91 3.48 -4.44 23.04
C LYS A 91 2.86 -3.09 22.73
N THR A 92 3.53 -2.33 21.89
CA THR A 92 3.01 -1.12 21.23
C THR A 92 2.92 -1.36 19.74
N PRO A 93 1.81 -0.99 19.09
CA PRO A 93 1.70 -1.11 17.64
C PRO A 93 2.67 -0.11 16.98
N VAL A 94 3.32 -0.56 15.92
CA VAL A 94 4.07 0.30 15.01
C VAL A 94 3.08 0.86 13.99
N ALA A 95 3.12 2.17 13.75
CA ALA A 95 2.19 2.80 12.83
C ALA A 95 2.24 2.15 11.43
N ILE A 96 1.06 1.86 10.88
CA ILE A 96 0.92 1.28 9.54
C ILE A 96 1.53 2.25 8.52
N GLY A 97 2.33 1.72 7.59
CA GLY A 97 3.04 2.53 6.60
C GLY A 97 4.25 3.30 7.14
N SER A 98 4.68 3.00 8.39
CA SER A 98 5.95 3.52 8.92
C SER A 98 7.15 2.90 8.20
N ASN A 99 8.35 3.38 8.53
CA ASN A 99 9.60 2.82 7.99
C ASN A 99 9.91 1.39 8.49
N ILE A 100 9.10 0.85 9.42
CA ILE A 100 9.25 -0.52 9.95
C ILE A 100 8.21 -1.44 9.28
N GLY A 101 8.42 -1.73 8.01
CA GLY A 101 7.55 -2.63 7.27
C GLY A 101 6.15 -2.07 6.96
N THR A 102 5.21 -2.97 6.66
CA THR A 102 3.80 -2.63 6.39
C THR A 102 3.02 -2.45 7.70
N ALA A 103 3.21 -3.35 8.66
CA ALA A 103 2.73 -3.23 10.03
C ALA A 103 3.63 -4.02 10.98
N GLY A 104 3.62 -3.69 12.27
CA GLY A 104 4.45 -4.34 13.26
C GLY A 104 4.05 -4.05 14.70
N PHE A 105 4.73 -4.70 15.61
CA PHE A 105 4.63 -4.49 17.05
C PHE A 105 6.02 -4.42 17.66
N ALA A 106 6.17 -3.54 18.61
CA ALA A 106 7.39 -3.39 19.40
C ALA A 106 7.11 -3.63 20.88
N SER A 107 8.01 -4.32 21.55
CA SER A 107 8.03 -4.48 23.02
C SER A 107 9.46 -4.19 23.53
N PRO A 108 9.68 -4.12 24.83
CA PRO A 108 11.02 -3.91 25.38
C PRO A 108 12.06 -4.93 24.90
N ASP A 109 11.67 -6.15 24.58
CA ASP A 109 12.57 -7.27 24.28
C ASP A 109 12.49 -7.76 22.82
N MET A 110 11.51 -7.29 22.05
CA MET A 110 11.25 -7.79 20.71
C MET A 110 10.62 -6.73 19.82
N VAL A 111 11.01 -6.72 18.55
CA VAL A 111 10.30 -6.04 17.46
C VAL A 111 9.92 -7.09 16.45
N ALA A 112 8.64 -7.12 16.08
CA ALA A 112 8.10 -8.00 15.05
C ALA A 112 7.36 -7.17 14.01
N PHE A 113 7.61 -7.41 12.72
CA PHE A 113 6.93 -6.73 11.63
C PHE A 113 6.81 -7.63 10.41
N PHE A 114 5.90 -7.30 9.51
CA PHE A 114 5.88 -7.90 8.19
C PHE A 114 6.05 -6.84 7.11
N LYS A 115 6.62 -7.26 5.99
CA LYS A 115 6.76 -6.45 4.78
C LYS A 115 6.71 -7.35 3.55
N GLY A 116 5.68 -7.17 2.71
CA GLY A 116 5.40 -8.15 1.67
C GLY A 116 5.20 -9.54 2.28
N ALA A 117 5.66 -10.56 1.61
CA ALA A 117 5.63 -11.93 2.10
C ALA A 117 6.69 -12.25 3.17
N ASN A 118 7.35 -11.25 3.76
CA ASN A 118 8.38 -11.44 4.77
C ASN A 118 7.84 -11.12 6.16
N PHE A 119 7.91 -12.06 7.09
CA PHE A 119 7.75 -11.84 8.52
C PHE A 119 9.10 -11.79 9.19
N VAL A 120 9.36 -10.73 9.94
CA VAL A 120 10.64 -10.48 10.61
C VAL A 120 10.45 -10.29 12.10
N GLN A 121 11.31 -10.92 12.88
CA GLN A 121 11.34 -10.81 14.33
C GLN A 121 12.77 -10.56 14.80
N LEU A 122 12.97 -9.45 15.47
CA LEU A 122 14.22 -9.11 16.17
C LEU A 122 14.02 -9.28 17.65
N SER A 123 14.85 -10.05 18.32
CA SER A 123 14.76 -10.28 19.76
C SER A 123 16.11 -10.07 20.45
N LYS A 124 16.08 -9.56 21.68
CA LYS A 124 17.25 -9.48 22.52
C LYS A 124 17.69 -10.88 22.95
N ALA A 125 18.96 -11.21 22.72
CA ALA A 125 19.55 -12.42 23.24
C ALA A 125 20.05 -12.24 24.70
N ASN A 126 20.26 -10.98 25.13
CA ASN A 126 20.61 -10.67 26.51
C ASN A 126 20.04 -9.31 26.96
N PRO A 127 19.91 -9.06 28.30
CA PRO A 127 19.31 -7.83 28.83
C PRO A 127 20.12 -6.54 28.56
N ARG A 128 21.38 -6.63 28.12
CA ARG A 128 22.24 -5.46 27.86
C ARG A 128 21.88 -4.71 26.60
N THR A 129 21.07 -5.32 25.73
CA THR A 129 20.64 -4.70 24.48
C THR A 129 19.59 -3.63 24.76
N ASN A 130 19.75 -2.44 24.18
CA ASN A 130 18.76 -1.37 24.29
C ASN A 130 17.56 -1.66 23.36
N SER A 131 16.35 -1.31 23.81
CA SER A 131 15.13 -1.45 22.98
C SER A 131 15.16 -0.53 21.76
N ASN A 132 15.74 0.66 21.88
CA ASN A 132 15.88 1.58 20.74
C ASN A 132 16.79 1.03 19.63
N ASP A 133 17.76 0.18 19.98
CA ASP A 133 18.61 -0.48 18.99
C ASP A 133 17.78 -1.46 18.15
N LEU A 134 16.84 -2.20 18.76
CA LEU A 134 15.95 -3.11 18.03
C LEU A 134 15.13 -2.36 16.98
N LEU A 135 14.55 -1.20 17.34
CA LEU A 135 13.77 -0.38 16.42
C LEU A 135 14.64 0.16 15.27
N SER A 136 15.85 0.67 15.59
CA SER A 136 16.78 1.18 14.59
C SER A 136 17.19 0.09 13.59
N LEU A 137 17.46 -1.12 14.09
CA LEU A 137 17.82 -2.25 13.26
C LEU A 137 16.64 -2.77 12.42
N ALA A 138 15.42 -2.75 12.98
CA ALA A 138 14.21 -3.10 12.26
C ALA A 138 13.97 -2.17 11.06
N ILE A 139 14.16 -0.85 11.22
CA ILE A 139 14.09 0.12 10.13
C ILE A 139 15.09 -0.22 9.02
N GLN A 140 16.37 -0.39 9.37
CA GLN A 140 17.41 -0.67 8.40
C GLN A 140 17.20 -2.00 7.66
N LEU A 141 16.66 -2.99 8.35
CA LEU A 141 16.32 -4.27 7.73
C LEU A 141 15.10 -4.14 6.84
N ALA A 142 14.07 -3.44 7.28
CA ALA A 142 12.86 -3.21 6.51
C ALA A 142 13.15 -2.49 5.17
N GLU A 143 14.13 -1.59 5.11
CA GLU A 143 14.53 -0.91 3.86
C GLU A 143 15.05 -1.88 2.79
N LYS A 144 15.63 -3.01 3.20
CA LYS A 144 16.22 -4.02 2.31
C LYS A 144 15.24 -5.07 1.79
N LEU A 145 14.06 -5.16 2.42
CA LEU A 145 13.04 -6.15 2.07
C LEU A 145 12.06 -5.60 1.05
N ASP A 146 11.59 -6.49 0.19
CA ASP A 146 10.57 -6.17 -0.81
C ASP A 146 9.26 -5.75 -0.15
N ARG A 147 8.58 -4.77 -0.76
CA ARG A 147 7.38 -4.17 -0.19
C ARG A 147 6.15 -5.08 -0.29
N GLY A 148 6.09 -5.98 -1.30
CA GLY A 148 4.89 -6.73 -1.62
C GLY A 148 3.73 -5.81 -1.99
N GLU A 149 2.51 -6.19 -1.64
CA GLU A 149 1.31 -5.36 -1.82
C GLU A 149 1.35 -4.09 -0.94
N GLY A 150 2.04 -4.16 0.21
CA GLY A 150 2.22 -3.03 1.11
C GLY A 150 0.97 -2.67 1.91
N GLU A 151 0.00 -3.59 2.00
CA GLU A 151 -1.25 -3.42 2.72
C GLU A 151 -1.47 -4.54 3.75
N ILE A 152 -2.27 -4.24 4.77
CA ILE A 152 -2.77 -5.26 5.71
C ILE A 152 -3.94 -6.02 5.06
N PRO A 153 -4.22 -7.28 5.48
CA PRO A 153 -5.36 -8.03 4.96
C PRO A 153 -6.67 -7.25 5.08
N VAL A 154 -7.44 -7.23 4.00
CA VAL A 154 -8.67 -6.44 3.88
C VAL A 154 -9.70 -6.82 4.95
N LEU A 155 -9.78 -8.11 5.31
CA LEU A 155 -10.72 -8.61 6.30
C LEU A 155 -10.59 -7.91 7.67
N LEU A 156 -9.40 -7.42 8.03
CA LEU A 156 -9.20 -6.64 9.26
C LEU A 156 -9.89 -5.27 9.22
N LYS A 157 -10.01 -4.67 8.02
CA LYS A 157 -10.67 -3.37 7.84
C LYS A 157 -12.19 -3.46 8.04
N HIS A 158 -12.75 -4.68 8.01
CA HIS A 158 -14.18 -4.94 8.28
C HIS A 158 -14.51 -5.13 9.75
N LEU A 159 -13.51 -5.13 10.64
CA LEU A 159 -13.73 -5.13 12.08
C LEU A 159 -14.32 -3.79 12.54
N PRO A 160 -15.32 -3.78 13.43
CA PRO A 160 -15.74 -2.55 14.11
C PRO A 160 -14.56 -1.86 14.78
N ASN A 161 -14.40 -0.55 14.58
CA ASN A 161 -13.24 0.22 15.07
C ASN A 161 -11.90 -0.42 14.70
N TRP A 162 -11.74 -0.84 13.46
CA TRP A 162 -10.62 -1.64 12.97
C TRP A 162 -9.24 -1.06 13.33
N GLU A 163 -9.10 0.27 13.38
CA GLU A 163 -7.84 0.97 13.74
C GLU A 163 -7.34 0.62 15.15
N GLN A 164 -8.24 0.23 16.05
CA GLN A 164 -7.91 -0.24 17.38
C GLN A 164 -7.97 -1.76 17.47
N ALA A 165 -9.00 -2.35 16.87
CA ALA A 165 -9.25 -3.79 16.95
C ALA A 165 -8.13 -4.63 16.31
N HIS A 166 -7.51 -4.18 15.21
CA HIS A 166 -6.43 -4.90 14.54
C HIS A 166 -5.20 -5.12 15.43
N GLN A 167 -5.00 -4.28 16.46
CA GLN A 167 -3.86 -4.38 17.38
C GLN A 167 -3.94 -5.63 18.27
N THR A 168 -5.13 -6.13 18.53
CA THR A 168 -5.40 -7.32 19.36
C THR A 168 -5.96 -8.48 18.55
N ALA A 169 -6.37 -8.23 17.32
CA ALA A 169 -6.95 -9.22 16.43
C ALA A 169 -5.91 -10.27 16.02
N VAL A 170 -6.39 -11.50 15.86
CA VAL A 170 -5.64 -12.60 15.27
C VAL A 170 -6.20 -12.86 13.89
N TYR A 171 -5.36 -12.72 12.89
CA TYR A 171 -5.69 -13.06 11.52
C TYR A 171 -5.17 -14.44 11.17
N LEU A 172 -5.94 -15.19 10.43
CA LEU A 172 -5.67 -16.56 10.01
C LEU A 172 -5.95 -16.68 8.53
N ASN A 173 -4.97 -17.15 7.80
CA ASN A 173 -5.10 -17.45 6.37
C ASN A 173 -5.35 -18.95 6.10
N ARG A 174 -5.46 -19.75 7.17
CA ARG A 174 -5.76 -21.18 7.09
C ARG A 174 -6.80 -21.57 8.12
N PHE A 175 -7.79 -22.33 7.68
CA PHE A 175 -8.85 -22.80 8.56
C PHE A 175 -8.35 -23.75 9.67
N SER A 176 -7.33 -24.58 9.37
CA SER A 176 -6.72 -25.47 10.35
C SER A 176 -6.15 -24.75 11.58
N SER A 177 -5.72 -23.51 11.40
CA SER A 177 -5.24 -22.66 12.49
C SER A 177 -6.37 -22.11 13.36
N LEU A 178 -7.60 -22.05 12.85
CA LEU A 178 -8.75 -21.52 13.57
C LEU A 178 -9.14 -22.41 14.76
N GLU A 179 -9.13 -23.75 14.61
CA GLU A 179 -9.45 -24.68 15.68
C GLU A 179 -8.49 -24.57 16.88
N SER A 180 -7.25 -24.15 16.63
CA SER A 180 -6.25 -23.94 17.69
C SER A 180 -6.53 -22.70 18.54
N ILE A 181 -7.24 -21.71 17.99
CA ILE A 181 -7.45 -20.38 18.58
C ILE A 181 -8.86 -20.25 19.15
N ALA A 182 -9.86 -20.76 18.45
CA ALA A 182 -11.26 -20.71 18.85
C ALA A 182 -11.79 -22.16 19.05
N LYS A 183 -11.80 -22.62 20.28
CA LYS A 183 -12.27 -23.96 20.68
C LYS A 183 -13.79 -24.05 20.82
N ASP A 184 -14.51 -23.23 20.07
CA ASP A 184 -15.96 -23.16 20.16
C ASP A 184 -16.59 -24.29 19.34
N GLY A 185 -17.46 -25.06 19.95
CA GLY A 185 -18.05 -26.27 19.35
C GLY A 185 -18.83 -26.04 18.05
N VAL A 186 -19.21 -24.79 17.75
CA VAL A 186 -19.86 -24.42 16.49
C VAL A 186 -18.90 -24.52 15.30
N LEU A 187 -17.61 -24.34 15.51
CA LEU A 187 -16.62 -24.32 14.43
C LEU A 187 -16.39 -25.68 13.78
N SER A 188 -16.74 -26.78 14.49
CA SER A 188 -16.74 -28.12 13.92
C SER A 188 -17.70 -28.32 12.74
N ALA A 189 -18.69 -27.43 12.60
CA ALA A 189 -19.63 -27.45 11.49
C ALA A 189 -19.10 -26.70 10.24
N VAL A 190 -18.09 -25.86 10.40
CA VAL A 190 -17.49 -25.10 9.31
C VAL A 190 -16.59 -26.03 8.51
N LYS A 191 -16.86 -26.14 7.20
CA LYS A 191 -16.02 -26.89 6.27
C LYS A 191 -15.34 -25.91 5.33
N SER A 192 -14.04 -25.93 5.36
CA SER A 192 -13.19 -25.20 4.42
C SER A 192 -12.43 -26.23 3.59
N GLU A 193 -12.91 -26.44 2.36
CA GLU A 193 -12.14 -27.13 1.32
C GLU A 193 -11.35 -26.07 0.55
N GLY A 194 -10.22 -25.67 1.11
CA GLY A 194 -9.38 -24.60 0.59
C GLY A 194 -9.16 -23.47 1.60
N ASP A 195 -8.51 -22.43 1.16
CA ASP A 195 -8.15 -21.30 1.99
C ASP A 195 -9.38 -20.45 2.29
N ALA A 196 -9.63 -20.23 3.57
CA ALA A 196 -10.60 -19.30 4.09
C ALA A 196 -9.86 -18.37 5.05
N ASP A 197 -10.05 -17.10 4.87
CA ASP A 197 -9.50 -16.10 5.78
C ASP A 197 -10.39 -15.96 6.99
N ALA A 198 -9.79 -15.80 8.14
CA ALA A 198 -10.54 -15.54 9.36
C ALA A 198 -9.86 -14.47 10.21
N VAL A 199 -10.66 -13.72 10.95
CA VAL A 199 -10.17 -12.77 11.94
C VAL A 199 -10.94 -12.93 13.25
N LEU A 200 -10.20 -13.09 14.34
CA LEU A 200 -10.74 -13.11 15.70
C LEU A 200 -10.29 -11.86 16.44
N ALA A 201 -11.23 -11.03 16.86
CA ALA A 201 -10.97 -9.80 17.61
C ALA A 201 -11.67 -9.82 18.97
N SER A 202 -11.03 -9.20 19.97
CA SER A 202 -11.59 -9.07 21.32
C SER A 202 -12.21 -7.69 21.51
N TYR A 203 -13.46 -7.68 22.00
CA TYR A 203 -14.24 -6.50 22.36
C TYR A 203 -14.75 -6.64 23.80
N ASP A 204 -13.83 -6.71 24.73
CA ASP A 204 -14.06 -7.09 26.14
C ASP A 204 -15.44 -6.74 26.69
N PRO A 205 -16.22 -7.74 27.18
CA PRO A 205 -15.87 -9.16 27.32
C PRO A 205 -16.13 -10.02 26.05
N MET A 206 -16.66 -9.46 24.99
CA MET A 206 -17.08 -10.16 23.78
C MET A 206 -15.90 -10.52 22.87
N ARG A 207 -16.08 -11.60 22.10
CA ARG A 207 -15.18 -11.95 20.99
C ARG A 207 -15.98 -11.95 19.68
N LEU A 208 -15.41 -11.34 18.65
CA LEU A 208 -15.94 -11.31 17.29
C LEU A 208 -15.06 -12.16 16.39
N LEU A 209 -15.65 -13.14 15.72
CA LEU A 209 -14.99 -13.94 14.70
C LEU A 209 -15.68 -13.69 13.35
N ILE A 210 -14.91 -13.33 12.35
CA ILE A 210 -15.35 -13.24 10.96
C ILE A 210 -14.59 -14.28 10.15
N ILE A 211 -15.31 -15.13 9.42
CA ILE A 211 -14.73 -16.09 8.48
C ILE A 211 -15.19 -15.69 7.09
N GLU A 212 -14.25 -15.45 6.19
CA GLU A 212 -14.48 -15.15 4.79
C GLU A 212 -14.32 -16.39 3.93
N PHE A 213 -15.35 -16.74 3.17
CA PHE A 213 -15.31 -17.85 2.21
C PHE A 213 -15.02 -17.32 0.80
N ASN A 214 -14.21 -18.05 0.05
CA ASN A 214 -13.78 -17.68 -1.29
C ASN A 214 -14.92 -17.58 -2.31
N THR A 215 -16.08 -18.22 -2.03
CA THR A 215 -17.24 -18.19 -2.93
C THR A 215 -18.56 -18.02 -2.18
N PRO A 216 -19.56 -17.35 -2.78
CA PRO A 216 -20.90 -17.23 -2.20
C PRO A 216 -21.55 -18.58 -1.92
N GLN A 217 -21.32 -19.59 -2.78
CA GLN A 217 -21.89 -20.93 -2.63
C GLN A 217 -21.37 -21.60 -1.33
N ARG A 218 -20.07 -21.54 -1.09
CA ARG A 218 -19.45 -22.06 0.15
C ARG A 218 -19.98 -21.35 1.38
N SER A 219 -20.18 -20.03 1.28
CA SER A 219 -20.78 -19.25 2.37
C SER A 219 -22.19 -19.73 2.69
N VAL A 220 -23.04 -19.98 1.68
CA VAL A 220 -24.42 -20.49 1.87
C VAL A 220 -24.41 -21.91 2.44
N GLU A 221 -23.58 -22.80 1.93
CA GLU A 221 -23.48 -24.18 2.42
C GLU A 221 -23.01 -24.24 3.87
N ASN A 222 -22.03 -23.42 4.23
CA ASN A 222 -21.57 -23.32 5.60
C ASN A 222 -22.61 -22.67 6.51
N ASP A 223 -23.35 -21.67 6.06
CA ASP A 223 -24.45 -21.05 6.80
C ASP A 223 -25.47 -22.09 7.27
N GLN A 224 -25.93 -22.97 6.36
CA GLN A 224 -26.87 -24.04 6.68
C GLN A 224 -26.33 -24.98 7.76
N ARG A 225 -25.06 -25.40 7.64
CA ARG A 225 -24.41 -26.28 8.61
C ARG A 225 -24.20 -25.60 9.98
N ILE A 226 -23.80 -24.35 9.98
CA ILE A 226 -23.58 -23.55 11.18
C ILE A 226 -24.90 -23.38 11.95
N VAL A 227 -25.98 -22.97 11.24
CA VAL A 227 -27.30 -22.80 11.86
C VAL A 227 -27.79 -24.10 12.47
N ALA A 228 -27.66 -25.23 11.74
CA ALA A 228 -28.04 -26.54 12.25
C ALA A 228 -27.21 -26.91 13.51
N ARG A 229 -25.91 -26.64 13.50
CA ARG A 229 -25.03 -26.90 14.65
C ARG A 229 -25.34 -26.02 15.86
N ILE A 230 -25.66 -24.76 15.68
CA ILE A 230 -26.09 -23.86 16.76
C ILE A 230 -27.35 -24.39 17.41
N GLN A 231 -28.34 -24.84 16.61
CA GLN A 231 -29.58 -25.44 17.14
C GLN A 231 -29.32 -26.75 17.94
N GLU A 232 -28.37 -27.56 17.47
CA GLU A 232 -27.95 -28.77 18.17
C GLU A 232 -27.27 -28.43 19.50
N LEU A 233 -26.35 -27.48 19.54
CA LEU A 233 -25.68 -27.03 20.77
C LEU A 233 -26.70 -26.53 21.80
N TRP A 234 -27.69 -25.74 21.39
CA TRP A 234 -28.77 -25.30 22.28
C TRP A 234 -29.58 -26.47 22.86
N LYS A 235 -29.95 -27.46 22.04
CA LYS A 235 -30.67 -28.65 22.51
C LYS A 235 -29.87 -29.47 23.52
N LEU A 236 -28.53 -29.46 23.36
CA LEU A 236 -27.61 -30.17 24.24
C LEU A 236 -27.20 -29.36 25.48
N GLY A 237 -27.65 -28.11 25.61
CA GLY A 237 -27.19 -27.21 26.68
C GLY A 237 -25.71 -26.89 26.62
N GLN A 238 -25.09 -26.99 25.43
CA GLN A 238 -23.68 -26.70 25.21
C GLN A 238 -23.47 -25.24 24.86
N PRO A 239 -22.28 -24.68 25.11
CA PRO A 239 -21.96 -23.29 24.72
C PRO A 239 -22.15 -23.09 23.22
N ALA A 240 -22.93 -22.05 22.87
CA ALA A 240 -23.22 -21.63 21.51
C ALA A 240 -22.85 -20.17 21.38
N PRO A 241 -22.63 -19.65 20.12
CA PRO A 241 -22.42 -18.24 19.90
C PRO A 241 -23.59 -17.41 20.46
N SER A 242 -23.26 -16.25 21.05
CA SER A 242 -24.29 -15.29 21.52
C SER A 242 -25.07 -14.68 20.35
N ALA A 243 -24.42 -14.50 19.18
CA ALA A 243 -25.06 -14.14 17.93
C ALA A 243 -24.32 -14.76 16.74
N TYR A 244 -25.06 -15.03 15.67
CA TYR A 244 -24.53 -15.46 14.38
C TYR A 244 -25.28 -14.77 13.25
N LYS A 245 -24.56 -14.36 12.23
CA LYS A 245 -25.12 -13.74 11.03
C LYS A 245 -24.23 -14.02 9.83
N ARG A 246 -24.83 -14.41 8.70
CA ARG A 246 -24.15 -14.40 7.41
C ARG A 246 -24.31 -13.03 6.74
N VAL A 247 -23.18 -12.44 6.31
CA VAL A 247 -23.15 -11.15 5.62
C VAL A 247 -22.31 -11.31 4.34
N GLY A 248 -22.96 -11.44 3.20
CA GLY A 248 -22.27 -11.74 1.94
C GLY A 248 -21.55 -13.08 1.99
N ASN A 249 -20.22 -13.06 1.81
CA ASN A 249 -19.34 -14.22 1.93
C ASN A 249 -18.85 -14.46 3.36
N TYR A 250 -19.23 -13.60 4.32
CA TYR A 250 -18.80 -13.70 5.70
C TYR A 250 -19.76 -14.54 6.55
N SER A 251 -19.21 -15.41 7.38
CA SER A 251 -19.87 -15.95 8.57
C SER A 251 -19.35 -15.22 9.79
N VAL A 252 -20.21 -14.49 10.46
CA VAL A 252 -19.88 -13.62 11.58
C VAL A 252 -20.46 -14.20 12.88
N PHE A 253 -19.60 -14.38 13.87
CA PHE A 253 -19.94 -14.93 15.18
C PHE A 253 -19.59 -13.94 16.28
N VAL A 254 -20.46 -13.80 17.24
CA VAL A 254 -20.16 -13.11 18.50
C VAL A 254 -20.26 -14.14 19.64
N PHE A 255 -19.22 -14.19 20.46
CA PHE A 255 -19.15 -15.06 21.64
C PHE A 255 -19.07 -14.20 22.89
N ASP A 256 -19.47 -14.81 24.03
CA ASP A 256 -19.29 -14.24 25.37
C ASP A 256 -19.99 -12.88 25.58
N ALA A 257 -21.07 -12.62 24.84
CA ALA A 257 -21.80 -11.37 25.01
C ALA A 257 -22.58 -11.35 26.33
N PRO A 258 -22.60 -10.22 27.05
CA PRO A 258 -23.33 -10.09 28.32
C PRO A 258 -24.85 -10.15 28.12
N ASN A 259 -25.35 -9.84 26.94
CA ASN A 259 -26.76 -9.92 26.57
C ASN A 259 -26.93 -9.93 25.05
N ASP A 260 -28.11 -10.30 24.58
CA ASP A 260 -28.44 -10.39 23.14
C ASP A 260 -28.36 -9.05 22.42
N GLN A 261 -28.68 -7.94 23.11
CA GLN A 261 -28.63 -6.62 22.53
C GLN A 261 -27.19 -6.19 22.20
N ALA A 262 -26.24 -6.44 23.10
CA ALA A 262 -24.82 -6.17 22.89
C ALA A 262 -24.25 -7.02 21.74
N ALA A 263 -24.61 -8.31 21.69
CA ALA A 263 -24.24 -9.20 20.61
C ALA A 263 -24.75 -8.69 19.25
N LYS A 264 -26.02 -8.27 19.21
CA LYS A 264 -26.65 -7.75 17.99
C LYS A 264 -26.01 -6.43 17.55
N GLN A 265 -25.75 -5.52 18.48
CA GLN A 265 -25.08 -4.24 18.16
C GLN A 265 -23.69 -4.46 17.57
N LEU A 266 -22.91 -5.41 18.09
CA LEU A 266 -21.58 -5.70 17.59
C LEU A 266 -21.64 -6.34 16.18
N ILE A 267 -22.50 -7.34 15.99
CA ILE A 267 -22.57 -8.06 14.71
C ILE A 267 -23.14 -7.19 13.58
N ASP A 268 -24.02 -6.24 13.89
CA ASP A 268 -24.63 -5.34 12.90
C ASP A 268 -23.66 -4.25 12.40
N GLN A 269 -22.52 -4.05 13.07
CA GLN A 269 -21.45 -3.16 12.61
C GLN A 269 -20.54 -3.80 11.55
N VAL A 270 -20.64 -5.12 11.35
CA VAL A 270 -19.87 -5.79 10.31
C VAL A 270 -20.57 -5.63 8.97
N HIS A 271 -19.89 -4.97 8.04
CA HIS A 271 -20.38 -4.75 6.68
C HIS A 271 -19.53 -5.55 5.68
N TYR A 272 -20.19 -6.11 4.68
CA TYR A 272 -19.54 -6.78 3.57
C TYR A 272 -19.37 -5.80 2.41
N GLU A 273 -18.13 -5.56 2.01
CA GLU A 273 -17.85 -4.86 0.77
C GLU A 273 -17.64 -5.90 -0.34
N GLN A 274 -18.49 -5.84 -1.34
CA GLN A 274 -18.39 -6.77 -2.45
C GLN A 274 -17.20 -6.38 -3.34
N VAL A 275 -16.06 -7.02 -3.13
CA VAL A 275 -14.94 -6.95 -4.07
C VAL A 275 -15.27 -7.90 -5.22
N VAL A 276 -15.61 -7.36 -6.39
CA VAL A 276 -15.82 -8.16 -7.59
C VAL A 276 -14.45 -8.55 -8.14
N SER A 277 -13.96 -9.73 -7.76
CA SER A 277 -12.81 -10.36 -8.43
C SER A 277 -13.32 -11.21 -9.60
N TRP A 278 -12.84 -10.92 -10.80
CA TRP A 278 -13.20 -11.71 -12.00
C TRP A 278 -12.31 -12.95 -12.04
N LEU A 279 -12.93 -14.13 -12.07
CA LEU A 279 -12.24 -15.42 -12.23
C LEU A 279 -11.71 -15.67 -13.67
N GLY A 280 -11.72 -14.66 -14.51
CA GLY A 280 -11.24 -14.67 -15.88
C GLY A 280 -10.90 -13.26 -16.34
N GLU A 281 -10.74 -13.07 -17.65
CA GLU A 281 -10.52 -11.72 -18.21
C GLU A 281 -11.67 -10.80 -17.79
N ASN A 282 -11.34 -9.71 -17.11
CA ASN A 282 -12.31 -8.70 -16.70
C ASN A 282 -13.00 -8.11 -17.95
N PRO A 283 -14.32 -8.35 -18.18
CA PRO A 283 -15.00 -7.84 -19.36
C PRO A 283 -15.06 -6.31 -19.40
N ASN A 284 -14.74 -5.65 -18.30
CA ASN A 284 -14.70 -4.20 -18.19
C ASN A 284 -13.27 -3.63 -18.25
N ILE A 285 -12.23 -4.45 -18.48
CA ILE A 285 -10.83 -4.00 -18.49
C ILE A 285 -10.62 -2.87 -19.50
N LEU A 286 -11.28 -2.95 -20.65
CA LEU A 286 -11.21 -1.89 -21.67
C LEU A 286 -11.91 -0.61 -21.21
N LYS A 287 -13.02 -0.71 -20.48
CA LYS A 287 -13.73 0.46 -19.94
C LYS A 287 -12.95 1.13 -18.80
N GLU A 288 -12.32 0.34 -17.93
CA GLU A 288 -11.46 0.86 -16.86
C GLU A 288 -10.20 1.48 -17.44
N ALA A 289 -9.54 0.81 -18.39
CA ALA A 289 -8.39 1.36 -19.09
C ALA A 289 -8.76 2.66 -19.84
N GLN A 290 -9.91 2.70 -20.50
CA GLN A 290 -10.42 3.89 -21.19
C GLN A 290 -10.72 5.03 -20.19
N LYS A 291 -11.29 4.73 -19.02
CA LYS A 291 -11.56 5.71 -17.97
C LYS A 291 -10.26 6.30 -17.41
N HIS A 292 -9.29 5.46 -17.11
CA HIS A 292 -7.96 5.90 -16.68
C HIS A 292 -7.25 6.72 -17.74
N TYR A 293 -7.30 6.28 -19.02
CA TYR A 293 -6.73 7.01 -20.14
C TYR A 293 -7.36 8.40 -20.30
N VAL A 294 -8.69 8.49 -20.26
CA VAL A 294 -9.42 9.76 -20.35
C VAL A 294 -9.07 10.68 -19.18
N GLN A 295 -9.03 10.18 -17.96
CA GLN A 295 -8.67 10.98 -16.78
C GLN A 295 -7.23 11.50 -16.86
N THR A 296 -6.28 10.67 -17.27
CA THR A 296 -4.87 11.06 -17.43
C THR A 296 -4.71 12.06 -18.56
N THR A 297 -5.37 11.82 -19.71
CA THR A 297 -5.29 12.70 -20.89
C THR A 297 -5.93 14.07 -20.62
N LEU A 298 -7.08 14.11 -19.92
CA LEU A 298 -7.68 15.38 -19.48
C LEU A 298 -6.78 16.13 -18.51
N GLY A 299 -6.15 15.42 -17.57
CA GLY A 299 -5.17 16.02 -16.65
C GLY A 299 -4.01 16.67 -17.38
N VAL A 300 -3.41 15.98 -18.36
CA VAL A 300 -2.34 16.51 -19.19
C VAL A 300 -2.83 17.69 -20.03
N LEU A 301 -4.02 17.59 -20.65
CA LEU A 301 -4.58 18.68 -21.45
C LEU A 301 -4.77 19.96 -20.62
N VAL A 302 -5.34 19.83 -19.42
CA VAL A 302 -5.52 20.98 -18.50
C VAL A 302 -4.18 21.56 -18.07
N ALA A 303 -3.19 20.73 -17.80
CA ALA A 303 -1.85 21.18 -17.45
C ALA A 303 -1.18 21.96 -18.59
N VAL A 304 -1.29 21.46 -19.83
CA VAL A 304 -0.77 22.12 -21.03
C VAL A 304 -1.47 23.46 -21.29
N LEU A 305 -2.81 23.50 -21.17
CA LEU A 305 -3.57 24.75 -21.33
C LEU A 305 -3.19 25.80 -20.29
N LYS A 306 -3.00 25.40 -19.03
CA LYS A 306 -2.53 26.30 -17.97
C LYS A 306 -1.13 26.82 -18.26
N ALA A 307 -0.19 25.94 -18.60
CA ALA A 307 1.19 26.32 -18.93
C ALA A 307 1.26 27.27 -20.13
N SER A 308 0.51 26.96 -21.21
CA SER A 308 0.43 27.81 -22.40
C SER A 308 -0.21 29.17 -22.09
N GLY A 309 -1.25 29.20 -21.27
CA GLY A 309 -1.87 30.45 -20.82
C GLY A 309 -0.90 31.34 -20.04
N PHE A 310 -0.15 30.77 -19.09
CA PHE A 310 0.88 31.51 -18.36
C PHE A 310 2.00 32.01 -19.28
N ALA A 311 2.44 31.18 -20.23
CA ALA A 311 3.47 31.60 -21.19
C ALA A 311 3.01 32.79 -22.06
N LEU A 312 1.76 32.77 -22.56
CA LEU A 312 1.19 33.88 -23.34
C LEU A 312 1.11 35.17 -22.49
N ILE A 313 0.62 35.08 -21.26
CA ILE A 313 0.56 36.26 -20.37
C ILE A 313 1.95 36.83 -20.13
N ALA A 314 2.94 35.98 -19.88
CA ALA A 314 4.33 36.42 -19.72
C ALA A 314 4.90 37.06 -20.98
N CYS A 315 4.66 36.51 -22.17
CA CYS A 315 5.09 37.08 -23.43
C CYS A 315 4.43 38.43 -23.72
N PHE A 316 3.13 38.53 -23.53
CA PHE A 316 2.43 39.82 -23.71
C PHE A 316 2.87 40.86 -22.68
N GLY A 317 3.04 40.47 -21.42
CA GLY A 317 3.51 41.37 -20.36
C GLY A 317 4.91 41.88 -20.60
N THR A 318 5.84 41.00 -20.96
CA THR A 318 7.23 41.41 -21.30
C THR A 318 7.29 42.24 -22.60
N GLY A 319 6.51 41.85 -23.63
CA GLY A 319 6.40 42.59 -24.86
C GLY A 319 5.87 44.01 -24.67
N ALA A 320 4.81 44.17 -23.88
CA ALA A 320 4.24 45.45 -23.52
C ALA A 320 5.24 46.34 -22.75
N LEU A 321 5.96 45.75 -21.77
CA LEU A 321 6.98 46.50 -21.02
C LEU A 321 8.14 46.99 -21.90
N ILE A 322 8.68 46.10 -22.74
CA ILE A 322 9.75 46.46 -23.67
C ILE A 322 9.25 47.48 -24.70
N GLY A 323 8.03 47.28 -25.24
CA GLY A 323 7.41 48.22 -26.19
C GLY A 323 7.19 49.60 -25.56
N ALA A 324 6.69 49.67 -24.33
CA ALA A 324 6.52 50.92 -23.60
C ALA A 324 7.87 51.65 -23.36
N LEU A 325 8.90 50.90 -22.96
CA LEU A 325 10.25 51.43 -22.74
C LEU A 325 10.86 52.00 -24.05
N LEU A 326 10.73 51.27 -25.14
CA LEU A 326 11.21 51.72 -26.43
C LEU A 326 10.42 52.91 -26.95
N PHE A 327 9.10 52.91 -26.77
CA PHE A 327 8.23 54.02 -27.14
C PHE A 327 8.59 55.30 -26.36
N THR A 328 8.73 55.21 -25.05
CA THR A 328 9.12 56.38 -24.24
C THR A 328 10.50 56.89 -24.58
N ARG A 329 11.48 56.02 -24.86
CA ARG A 329 12.81 56.42 -25.34
C ARG A 329 12.75 57.12 -26.70
N ARG A 330 12.04 56.58 -27.69
CA ARG A 330 11.87 57.20 -29.02
C ARG A 330 11.16 58.56 -28.92
N ARG A 331 10.12 58.64 -28.09
CA ARG A 331 9.38 59.91 -27.87
C ARG A 331 10.25 60.98 -27.20
N ALA A 332 11.12 60.58 -26.25
CA ALA A 332 12.08 61.47 -25.63
C ALA A 332 13.13 61.97 -26.64
N GLN A 333 13.61 61.10 -27.53
CA GLN A 333 14.55 61.49 -28.61
C GLN A 333 13.89 62.43 -29.61
N GLN A 334 12.65 62.19 -30.01
CA GLN A 334 11.91 63.09 -30.92
C GLN A 334 11.71 64.43 -30.31
N ARG A 335 11.32 64.54 -29.04
CA ARG A 335 11.19 65.84 -28.31
C ARG A 335 12.54 66.56 -28.19
N ALA A 336 13.66 65.84 -28.03
CA ALA A 336 14.97 66.44 -27.99
C ALA A 336 15.39 66.97 -29.34
N VAL A 337 14.97 66.32 -30.44
CA VAL A 337 15.21 66.80 -31.82
C VAL A 337 14.33 68.01 -32.17
N GLU A 338 13.02 67.97 -31.75
CA GLU A 338 12.13 69.15 -31.95
C GLU A 338 12.60 70.35 -31.16
N ALA A 339 13.10 70.19 -29.91
CA ALA A 339 13.66 71.30 -29.14
C ALA A 339 14.91 71.91 -29.73
N PHE A 340 15.62 71.15 -30.59
CA PHE A 340 16.82 71.70 -31.35
C PHE A 340 16.47 72.30 -32.69
N SER A 341 15.26 72.08 -33.24
CA SER A 341 14.84 72.58 -34.52
C SER A 341 14.21 73.96 -34.50
N ASP A 342 13.83 74.41 -33.28
CA ASP A 342 13.11 75.70 -33.14
C ASP A 342 14.02 76.96 -33.03
N ALA A 343 15.32 76.80 -33.18
CA ALA A 343 16.32 77.88 -33.08
C ALA A 343 16.81 78.42 -34.47
N GLY A 344 15.91 78.43 -35.45
CA GLY A 344 16.24 79.12 -36.72
C GLY A 344 15.70 78.44 -37.98
N GLY A 345 14.57 78.87 -38.39
CA GLY A 345 13.76 78.60 -39.55
C GLY A 345 14.36 78.05 -40.82
N MET A 346 15.10 76.96 -40.81
CA MET A 346 15.43 76.24 -42.01
C MET A 346 14.86 74.81 -41.92
N LEU A 347 13.84 74.52 -42.77
CA LEU A 347 13.38 73.19 -43.04
C LEU A 347 14.54 72.41 -43.68
N ARG A 348 15.25 71.57 -42.97
CA ARG A 348 16.14 70.59 -43.55
C ARG A 348 15.26 69.51 -44.20
N LEU A 349 15.08 69.62 -45.52
CA LEU A 349 14.61 68.47 -46.26
C LEU A 349 15.66 67.35 -46.10
N ASN A 350 15.31 66.29 -45.49
CA ASN A 350 16.16 65.13 -45.40
C ASN A 350 16.18 64.40 -46.77
N LEU A 351 17.05 64.86 -47.60
CA LEU A 351 17.25 64.33 -48.97
C LEU A 351 17.80 62.87 -48.91
N ASP A 352 18.38 62.46 -47.82
CA ASP A 352 18.90 61.09 -47.63
C ASP A 352 17.81 60.03 -47.58
N GLU A 353 16.59 60.40 -47.22
CA GLU A 353 15.45 59.45 -47.27
C GLU A 353 14.86 59.29 -48.66
N MET A 354 15.14 60.24 -49.58
CA MET A 354 14.60 60.19 -50.94
C MET A 354 15.57 59.56 -51.92
N THR A 355 16.85 59.53 -51.61
CA THR A 355 17.89 59.11 -52.55
C THR A 355 18.33 57.67 -52.53
N PRO A 356 18.31 56.93 -51.41
CA PRO A 356 18.80 55.55 -51.43
C PRO A 356 17.77 54.52 -51.92
N GLN A 357 16.51 54.90 -52.00
CA GLN A 357 15.46 53.91 -52.32
C GLN A 357 14.90 54.02 -53.74
N THR A 358 15.22 55.00 -54.43
CA THR A 358 14.87 55.09 -55.83
C THR A 358 15.91 54.36 -56.68
N ASN A 359 15.75 53.06 -56.77
CA ASN A 359 16.46 52.31 -57.81
C ASN A 359 16.06 52.89 -59.20
N PRO A 360 17.00 53.44 -59.98
CA PRO A 360 16.72 54.02 -61.31
C PRO A 360 15.94 53.07 -62.22
N ALA A 361 16.10 51.77 -62.07
CA ALA A 361 15.35 50.75 -62.79
C ALA A 361 13.81 50.73 -62.46
N ARG A 362 13.40 51.35 -61.39
CA ARG A 362 11.97 51.45 -61.01
C ARG A 362 11.29 52.65 -61.68
N LEU A 363 12.05 53.67 -62.12
CA LEU A 363 11.53 54.83 -62.83
C LEU A 363 11.36 54.57 -64.34
N LEU A 364 11.93 53.48 -64.85
CA LEU A 364 11.89 53.15 -66.27
C LEU A 364 10.84 52.15 -66.69
N GLY A 365 9.93 51.74 -65.74
CA GLY A 365 8.94 50.75 -66.03
C GLY A 365 9.53 49.35 -66.26
N PRO A 366 8.70 48.26 -66.18
CA PRO A 366 9.20 46.94 -66.48
C PRO A 366 9.70 46.93 -67.96
N ASN A 367 10.98 46.64 -68.15
CA ASN A 367 11.53 46.37 -69.48
C ASN A 367 10.71 45.25 -70.12
N SER A 368 10.00 45.60 -71.16
CA SER A 368 9.54 44.62 -72.11
C SER A 368 10.79 44.17 -72.87
N SER A 369 11.51 43.22 -72.41
CA SER A 369 12.50 42.45 -73.13
C SER A 369 11.83 41.33 -73.86
N THR A 370 11.84 41.42 -75.09
CA THR A 370 11.72 40.33 -76.04
C THR A 370 12.42 39.06 -75.68
#